data_f44d4fbaa8eb1cf95e0955e78b039756
#
_entry.id   f44d4fbaa8eb1cf95e0955e78b039756
#
_cell.length_a   1.000
_cell.length_b   1.000
_cell.length_c   1.000
_cell.angle_alpha   90.00
_cell.angle_beta   90.00
_cell.angle_gamma   90.00
#
_symmetry.space_group_name_H-M   'P 1'
#
loop_
_entity.id
_entity.type
_entity.pdbx_description
1 polymer ?
#
loop_
_entity_poly.entity_id
_entity_poly.type
_entity_poly.pdbx_seq_one_letter_code
_entity_poly.pdbx_strand_id
1 'polypeptide(L)'
;MMDQKLKVGILGATGMVGQRFIALLENHPWFEVVTVAASPRSAGKTYEEAVGDRWKMTTPMPEAVKKLVVSNVNEVEKVAAGVDFVFSAVDMSYYVI
;
A
#
# COMPACT_ATOMS: atom_id res chain seq x y z
N MET A 1 -14.23 22.19 1.40
CA MET A 1 -13.27 21.50 2.26
C MET A 1 -13.68 20.04 2.43
N MET A 2 -12.73 19.14 2.35
CA MET A 2 -13.03 17.73 2.54
C MET A 2 -12.85 17.37 4.00
N ASP A 3 -13.92 16.96 4.65
CA ASP A 3 -13.85 16.49 6.02
C ASP A 3 -13.33 15.06 6.08
N GLN A 4 -13.47 14.33 4.99
CA GLN A 4 -12.99 12.96 4.89
C GLN A 4 -12.07 12.81 3.70
N LYS A 5 -10.99 12.09 3.94
CA LYS A 5 -10.06 11.78 2.87
C LYS A 5 -10.58 10.60 2.06
N LEU A 6 -10.20 10.55 0.80
CA LEU A 6 -10.48 9.39 -0.04
C LEU A 6 -9.62 8.23 0.42
N LYS A 7 -10.20 7.06 0.48
CA LYS A 7 -9.50 5.86 0.93
C LYS A 7 -8.77 5.22 -0.23
N VAL A 8 -7.51 4.88 0.01
CA VAL A 8 -6.61 4.40 -1.03
C VAL A 8 -6.03 3.04 -0.66
N GLY A 9 -5.98 2.16 -1.66
CA GLY A 9 -5.25 0.90 -1.54
C GLY A 9 -3.99 0.94 -2.41
N ILE A 10 -2.92 0.31 -1.94
CA ILE A 10 -1.67 0.22 -2.68
C ILE A 10 -1.41 -1.24 -3.04
N LEU A 11 -1.38 -1.54 -4.33
CA LEU A 11 -1.00 -2.88 -4.81
C LEU A 11 0.50 -2.92 -5.02
N GLY A 12 1.14 -3.98 -4.54
CA GLY A 12 2.59 -4.08 -4.58
C GLY A 12 3.26 -3.21 -3.54
N ALA A 13 2.62 -3.10 -2.38
CA ALA A 13 3.01 -2.12 -1.36
C ALA A 13 4.38 -2.38 -0.74
N THR A 14 4.89 -3.61 -0.80
CA THR A 14 6.18 -3.95 -0.19
C THR A 14 7.38 -3.65 -1.08
N GLY A 15 7.16 -3.40 -2.36
CA GLY A 15 8.23 -3.07 -3.30
C GLY A 15 8.62 -1.61 -3.20
N MET A 16 9.68 -1.24 -3.94
CA MET A 16 10.22 0.12 -3.89
C MET A 16 9.21 1.18 -4.30
N VAL A 17 8.47 0.93 -5.38
CA VAL A 17 7.49 1.90 -5.86
C VAL A 17 6.34 2.02 -4.87
N GLY A 18 5.89 0.88 -4.33
CA GLY A 18 4.82 0.89 -3.32
C GLY A 18 5.23 1.64 -2.07
N GLN A 19 6.45 1.43 -1.61
CA GLN A 19 6.98 2.17 -0.46
C GLN A 19 7.01 3.67 -0.73
N ARG A 20 7.37 4.06 -1.94
CA ARG A 20 7.40 5.47 -2.32
C ARG A 20 6.00 6.08 -2.28
N PHE A 21 4.99 5.37 -2.80
CA PHE A 21 3.61 5.83 -2.69
C PHE A 21 3.22 6.05 -1.25
N ILE A 22 3.55 5.10 -0.39
CA ILE A 22 3.19 5.18 1.01
C ILE A 22 3.86 6.40 1.68
N ALA A 23 5.13 6.61 1.38
CA ALA A 23 5.84 7.76 1.94
C ALA A 23 5.26 9.08 1.45
N LEU A 24 4.93 9.16 0.16
CA LEU A 24 4.37 10.38 -0.42
C LEU A 24 2.96 10.67 0.05
N LEU A 25 2.21 9.65 0.40
CA LEU A 25 0.82 9.82 0.81
C LEU A 25 0.65 10.00 2.32
N GLU A 26 1.75 9.96 3.06
CA GLU A 26 1.68 10.19 4.50
C GLU A 26 1.18 11.61 4.75
N ASN A 27 0.12 11.72 5.59
CA ASN A 27 -0.48 13.00 5.93
C ASN A 27 -0.97 13.79 4.71
N HIS A 28 -1.26 13.09 3.63
CA HIS A 28 -1.78 13.74 2.42
C HIS A 28 -3.16 14.33 2.73
N PRO A 29 -3.43 15.57 2.27
CA PRO A 29 -4.71 16.23 2.61
C PRO A 29 -5.94 15.56 1.99
N TRP A 30 -5.79 14.83 0.89
CA TRP A 30 -6.93 14.25 0.17
C TRP A 30 -6.99 12.74 0.21
N PHE A 31 -5.87 12.07 0.49
CA PHE A 31 -5.82 10.62 0.39
C PHE A 31 -5.31 10.01 1.69
N GLU A 32 -5.88 8.88 2.03
CA GLU A 32 -5.48 8.11 3.19
C GLU A 32 -5.28 6.66 2.79
N VAL A 33 -4.09 6.12 3.03
CA VAL A 33 -3.82 4.71 2.73
C VAL A 33 -4.46 3.87 3.82
N VAL A 34 -5.43 3.06 3.43
CA VAL A 34 -6.15 2.19 4.37
C VAL A 34 -5.96 0.70 4.06
N THR A 35 -5.42 0.38 2.89
CA THR A 35 -5.22 -1.00 2.48
C THR A 35 -3.90 -1.13 1.76
N VAL A 36 -3.14 -2.15 2.11
CA VAL A 36 -1.90 -2.48 1.42
C VAL A 36 -1.99 -3.93 0.98
N ALA A 37 -1.55 -4.21 -0.23
CA ALA A 37 -1.61 -5.56 -0.80
C ALA A 37 -0.27 -5.92 -1.42
N ALA A 38 0.08 -7.17 -1.33
CA ALA A 38 1.33 -7.66 -1.87
C ALA A 38 1.16 -9.14 -2.24
N SER A 39 2.27 -9.79 -2.59
CA SER A 39 2.23 -11.19 -2.99
C SER A 39 1.65 -12.07 -1.87
N PRO A 40 1.17 -13.27 -2.22
CA PRO A 40 0.66 -14.20 -1.19
C PRO A 40 1.67 -14.49 -0.08
N ARG A 41 2.96 -14.39 -0.39
CA ARG A 41 4.01 -14.61 0.60
C ARG A 41 3.93 -13.60 1.75
N SER A 42 3.54 -12.37 1.44
CA SER A 42 3.46 -11.30 2.43
C SER A 42 2.06 -11.20 3.05
N ALA A 43 1.06 -11.77 2.41
CA ALA A 43 -0.32 -11.62 2.87
C ALA A 43 -0.49 -12.21 4.27
N GLY A 44 -1.31 -11.54 5.07
CA GLY A 44 -1.58 -11.98 6.44
C GLY A 44 -0.63 -11.41 7.48
N LYS A 45 0.48 -10.83 7.05
CA LYS A 45 1.41 -10.16 7.96
C LYS A 45 1.08 -8.68 8.05
N THR A 46 1.50 -8.02 9.13
CA THR A 46 1.39 -6.57 9.15
C THR A 46 2.38 -5.99 8.13
N TYR A 47 2.11 -4.79 7.68
CA TYR A 47 2.99 -4.16 6.70
C TYR A 47 4.42 -4.06 7.23
N GLU A 48 4.56 -3.69 8.50
CA GLU A 48 5.86 -3.60 9.14
C GLU A 48 6.61 -4.94 9.10
N GLU A 49 5.92 -6.02 9.39
CA GLU A 49 6.51 -7.35 9.33
C GLU A 49 6.85 -7.77 7.90
N ALA A 50 5.96 -7.47 6.98
CA ALA A 50 6.14 -7.87 5.59
C ALA A 50 7.32 -7.17 4.94
N VAL A 51 7.51 -5.90 5.24
CA VAL A 51 8.63 -5.12 4.70
C VAL A 51 9.92 -5.40 5.46
N GLY A 52 9.83 -5.49 6.78
CA GLY A 52 11.00 -5.76 7.61
C GLY A 52 12.10 -4.73 7.37
N ASP A 53 13.30 -5.22 7.10
CA ASP A 53 14.47 -4.37 6.87
C ASP A 53 14.51 -3.74 5.49
N ARG A 54 13.52 -4.03 4.65
CA ARG A 54 13.54 -3.58 3.26
C ARG A 54 12.94 -2.20 3.05
N TRP A 55 12.56 -1.51 4.12
CA TRP A 55 12.11 -0.12 4.00
C TRP A 55 13.29 0.73 3.57
N LYS A 56 13.21 1.28 2.35
CA LYS A 56 14.33 1.98 1.72
C LYS A 56 14.09 3.47 1.56
N MET A 57 13.01 3.98 2.12
CA MET A 57 12.71 5.40 1.99
C MET A 57 13.53 6.21 2.98
N THR A 58 13.73 7.49 2.67
CA THR A 58 14.49 8.38 3.52
C THR A 58 13.75 8.79 4.80
N THR A 59 12.44 8.68 4.78
CA THR A 59 11.62 8.97 5.96
C THR A 59 11.22 7.66 6.63
N PRO A 60 10.89 7.70 7.93
CA PRO A 60 10.43 6.49 8.62
C PRO A 60 9.12 5.99 8.04
N MET A 61 8.88 4.68 8.22
CA MET A 61 7.61 4.09 7.83
C MET A 61 6.48 4.77 8.59
N PRO A 62 5.43 5.25 7.89
CA PRO A 62 4.31 5.92 8.57
C PRO A 62 3.62 4.99 9.58
N GLU A 63 3.31 5.53 10.73
CA GLU A 63 2.63 4.75 11.78
C GLU A 63 1.28 4.22 11.30
N ALA A 64 0.60 4.98 10.47
CA ALA A 64 -0.72 4.59 9.99
C ALA A 64 -0.71 3.29 9.19
N VAL A 65 0.41 2.97 8.53
CA VAL A 65 0.48 1.76 7.70
C VAL A 65 1.17 0.59 8.40
N LYS A 66 1.93 0.85 9.46
CA LYS A 66 2.69 -0.22 10.12
C LYS A 66 1.86 -1.42 10.53
N LYS A 67 0.67 -1.15 11.03
CA LYS A 67 -0.20 -2.19 11.59
C LYS A 67 -1.24 -2.71 10.62
N LEU A 68 -1.26 -2.18 9.40
CA LEU A 68 -2.19 -2.69 8.40
C LEU A 68 -1.80 -4.10 8.01
N VAL A 69 -2.77 -5.00 7.99
CA VAL A 69 -2.53 -6.37 7.55
C VAL A 69 -2.47 -6.40 6.05
N VAL A 70 -1.39 -6.97 5.51
CA VAL A 70 -1.19 -7.03 4.07
C VAL A 70 -2.19 -8.00 3.45
N SER A 71 -2.91 -7.51 2.44
CA SER A 71 -3.86 -8.32 1.68
C SER A 71 -3.13 -9.01 0.52
N ASN A 72 -3.73 -10.07 0.02
CA ASN A 72 -3.19 -10.78 -1.12
C ASN A 72 -3.54 -10.01 -2.39
N VAL A 73 -2.53 -9.62 -3.17
CA VAL A 73 -2.72 -8.82 -4.38
C VAL A 73 -3.58 -9.55 -5.43
N ASN A 74 -3.65 -10.87 -5.35
CA ASN A 74 -4.51 -11.64 -6.26
C ASN A 74 -5.99 -11.53 -5.91
N GLU A 75 -6.31 -11.00 -4.74
CA GLU A 75 -7.69 -10.81 -4.32
C GLU A 75 -8.10 -9.36 -4.52
N VAL A 76 -8.01 -8.91 -5.76
CA VAL A 76 -8.24 -7.50 -6.12
C VAL A 76 -9.62 -7.02 -5.68
N GLU A 77 -10.62 -7.87 -5.81
CA GLU A 77 -11.98 -7.48 -5.44
C GLU A 77 -12.09 -7.15 -3.96
N LYS A 78 -11.42 -7.91 -3.11
CA LYS A 78 -11.40 -7.62 -1.68
C LYS A 78 -10.66 -6.33 -1.39
N VAL A 79 -9.54 -6.13 -2.07
CA VAL A 79 -8.75 -4.91 -1.89
C VAL A 79 -9.56 -3.69 -2.29
N ALA A 80 -10.23 -3.77 -3.44
CA ALA A 80 -10.98 -2.66 -3.98
C ALA A 80 -12.25 -2.33 -3.18
N ALA A 81 -12.80 -3.32 -2.50
CA ALA A 81 -14.11 -3.16 -1.85
C ALA A 81 -14.12 -2.08 -0.77
N GLY A 82 -13.00 -1.85 -0.11
CA GLY A 82 -12.93 -0.90 0.99
C GLY A 82 -12.27 0.42 0.68
N VAL A 83 -11.99 0.69 -0.61
CA VAL A 83 -11.25 1.88 -0.99
C VAL A 83 -11.92 2.61 -2.14
N ASP A 84 -11.59 3.90 -2.27
CA ASP A 84 -12.09 4.73 -3.36
C ASP A 84 -11.18 4.68 -4.58
N PHE A 85 -9.87 4.50 -4.36
CA PHE A 85 -8.87 4.39 -5.41
C PHE A 85 -7.88 3.31 -5.08
N VAL A 86 -7.30 2.74 -6.12
CA VAL A 86 -6.20 1.79 -5.98
C VAL A 86 -5.03 2.29 -6.82
N PHE A 87 -3.86 2.42 -6.20
CA PHE A 87 -2.63 2.70 -6.93
C PHE A 87 -1.87 1.40 -7.10
N SER A 88 -1.53 1.07 -8.34
CA SER A 88 -0.81 -0.15 -8.63
C SER A 88 0.69 0.14 -8.71
N ALA A 89 1.45 -0.53 -7.86
CA ALA A 89 2.91 -0.43 -7.85
C ALA A 89 3.55 -1.78 -8.11
N VAL A 90 2.80 -2.69 -8.74
CA VAL A 90 3.36 -3.98 -9.12
C VAL A 90 4.35 -3.80 -10.24
N ASP A 91 5.26 -4.76 -10.37
CA ASP A 91 6.30 -4.69 -11.39
C ASP A 91 5.68 -4.70 -12.78
N MET A 92 5.84 -3.59 -13.48
CA MET A 92 5.25 -3.40 -14.79
C MET A 92 5.96 -4.20 -15.87
N SER A 93 7.12 -4.74 -15.58
CA SER A 93 7.84 -5.53 -16.58
C SER A 93 7.05 -6.77 -17.00
N TYR A 94 6.15 -7.24 -16.17
CA TYR A 94 5.32 -8.40 -16.48
C TYR A 94 4.03 -8.02 -17.20
N TYR A 95 3.77 -6.76 -17.36
CA TYR A 95 2.51 -6.28 -17.89
C TYR A 95 2.68 -5.37 -19.08
N VAL A 96 3.85 -5.45 -19.69
CA VAL A 96 4.09 -4.66 -20.89
C VAL A 96 3.20 -5.19 -22.00
N ILE A 97 2.49 -4.30 -22.57
CA ILE A 97 1.49 -4.64 -23.57
C ILE A 97 1.91 -4.09 -24.91
#